data_26411e57d96bcad7afea8718208648f1
#
_entry.id   26411e57d96bcad7afea8718208648f1
#
_cell.length_a   1.000
_cell.length_b   1.000
_cell.length_c   1.000
_cell.angle_alpha   90.00
_cell.angle_beta   90.00
_cell.angle_gamma   90.00
#
_symmetry.space_group_name_H-M   'P 1'
#
loop_
_entity.id
_entity.type
_entity.pdbx_description
1 polymer ?
#
loop_
_entity_poly.entity_id
_entity_poly.type
_entity_poly.pdbx_seq_one_letter_code
_entity_poly.pdbx_strand_id
1 'polypeptide(L)'
;GLKAWACAEAHYETTLELDAKSSVVGLAKQRWRKAKVWRLLNEGKQAIIEPTASPKETAQAADTIDLASKLGLDDEQQALYRQLHEKIHQRHAGSNGKTAPVQSHDRSMAVVPAGEFTMGSSMGDADELPEHRVYVNAFLMDKYQVTVGQYARFLDSASLDAPPDWTIMNRSQHQMRPIANVDWEEANAYCVWAGKRLPTEAEWEKAARGTDGRTYPWGNEHPTKFYANVSNEHWNNHGALTPVGTFEEGKSPYGIYDMAGNVWEWVSDWYDQDYYKTSPSQNPAGPHSGAHKVIRGGSWGSNPDGLRSAERETHLPSFRGSGTGFRCAKTP
;
A
#
# COMPACT_ATOMS: atom_id res chain seq x y z
N GLY A 1 14.93 -18.29 27.33
CA GLY A 1 15.55 -18.01 26.05
C GLY A 1 14.61 -18.34 24.91
N LEU A 2 15.09 -18.25 23.67
CA LEU A 2 14.33 -18.46 22.41
C LEU A 2 13.52 -19.77 22.38
N LYS A 3 14.04 -20.86 22.95
CA LYS A 3 13.32 -22.15 23.04
C LYS A 3 12.05 -22.10 23.89
N ALA A 4 12.05 -21.31 24.96
CA ALA A 4 10.86 -21.14 25.81
C ALA A 4 9.75 -20.35 25.10
N TRP A 5 10.13 -19.37 24.25
CA TRP A 5 9.20 -18.59 23.49
C TRP A 5 8.59 -19.36 22.31
N ALA A 6 9.37 -20.18 21.60
CA ALA A 6 8.87 -21.06 20.55
C ALA A 6 7.87 -22.11 21.09
N CYS A 7 8.12 -22.62 22.29
CA CYS A 7 7.20 -23.56 22.97
C CYS A 7 5.89 -22.88 23.39
N ALA A 8 5.97 -21.62 23.85
CA ALA A 8 4.78 -20.82 24.18
C ALA A 8 3.95 -20.50 22.93
N GLU A 9 4.60 -20.16 21.81
CA GLU A 9 3.93 -19.87 20.53
C GLU A 9 3.15 -21.11 20.04
N ALA A 10 3.75 -22.28 20.01
CA ALA A 10 3.08 -23.53 19.60
C ALA A 10 1.91 -23.90 20.52
N HIS A 11 2.05 -23.66 21.82
CA HIS A 11 0.96 -23.94 22.79
C HIS A 11 -0.24 -23.00 22.59
N TYR A 12 -0.01 -21.72 22.27
CA TYR A 12 -1.08 -20.76 22.00
C TYR A 12 -1.76 -20.96 20.65
N GLU A 13 -1.04 -21.41 19.62
CA GLU A 13 -1.64 -21.79 18.34
C GLU A 13 -2.65 -22.92 18.51
N THR A 14 -2.31 -23.94 19.28
CA THR A 14 -3.20 -25.08 19.59
C THR A 14 -4.42 -24.66 20.40
N THR A 15 -4.28 -23.69 21.31
CA THR A 15 -5.39 -23.20 22.15
C THR A 15 -6.38 -22.32 21.38
N LEU A 16 -5.93 -21.66 20.29
CA LEU A 16 -6.79 -20.80 19.45
C LEU A 16 -7.80 -21.57 18.61
N GLU A 17 -7.61 -22.87 18.39
CA GLU A 17 -8.53 -23.73 17.66
C GLU A 17 -9.75 -24.16 18.49
N LEU A 18 -9.76 -23.96 19.81
CA LEU A 18 -10.70 -24.61 20.73
C LEU A 18 -11.92 -23.82 21.17
N ASP A 19 -12.02 -22.49 21.05
CA ASP A 19 -13.30 -21.77 21.22
C ASP A 19 -13.20 -20.24 20.95
N ALA A 20 -13.89 -19.75 19.91
CA ALA A 20 -13.82 -18.37 19.46
C ALA A 20 -14.61 -17.35 20.30
N LYS A 21 -15.35 -17.77 21.33
CA LYS A 21 -16.33 -16.92 22.06
C LYS A 21 -15.93 -16.54 23.51
N SER A 22 -14.81 -16.99 24.02
CA SER A 22 -14.42 -16.79 25.42
C SER A 22 -13.43 -15.62 25.58
N SER A 23 -13.56 -14.86 26.67
CA SER A 23 -12.60 -13.81 27.09
C SER A 23 -11.17 -14.34 27.26
N VAL A 24 -11.02 -15.63 27.54
CA VAL A 24 -9.74 -16.34 27.65
C VAL A 24 -9.03 -16.38 26.30
N VAL A 25 -9.75 -16.55 25.19
CA VAL A 25 -9.18 -16.54 23.83
C VAL A 25 -8.64 -15.15 23.45
N GLY A 26 -9.30 -14.08 23.87
CA GLY A 26 -8.81 -12.71 23.69
C GLY A 26 -7.46 -12.50 24.38
N LEU A 27 -7.32 -12.94 25.62
CA LEU A 27 -6.09 -12.85 26.39
C LEU A 27 -4.97 -13.75 25.82
N ALA A 28 -5.32 -14.95 25.36
CA ALA A 28 -4.38 -15.87 24.70
C ALA A 28 -3.85 -15.28 23.41
N LYS A 29 -4.70 -14.69 22.56
CA LYS A 29 -4.29 -13.97 21.33
C LYS A 29 -3.34 -12.82 21.62
N GLN A 30 -3.61 -12.03 22.65
CA GLN A 30 -2.75 -10.92 23.04
C GLN A 30 -1.37 -11.41 23.51
N ARG A 31 -1.33 -12.46 24.34
CA ARG A 31 -0.08 -13.06 24.83
C ARG A 31 0.73 -13.71 23.70
N TRP A 32 0.06 -14.40 22.77
CA TRP A 32 0.68 -14.97 21.58
C TRP A 32 1.31 -13.89 20.70
N ARG A 33 0.57 -12.79 20.38
CA ARG A 33 1.11 -11.66 19.61
C ARG A 33 2.34 -11.09 20.29
N LYS A 34 2.29 -10.85 21.60
CA LYS A 34 3.41 -10.32 22.36
C LYS A 34 4.63 -11.25 22.29
N ALA A 35 4.43 -12.56 22.43
CA ALA A 35 5.49 -13.56 22.31
C ALA A 35 6.11 -13.58 20.91
N LYS A 36 5.27 -13.59 19.87
CA LYS A 36 5.71 -13.58 18.46
C LYS A 36 6.52 -12.32 18.13
N VAL A 37 6.07 -11.15 18.56
CA VAL A 37 6.80 -9.88 18.38
C VAL A 37 8.18 -9.95 19.03
N TRP A 38 8.27 -10.39 20.28
CA TRP A 38 9.55 -10.53 20.98
C TRP A 38 10.49 -11.50 20.28
N ARG A 39 9.98 -12.61 19.74
CA ARG A 39 10.78 -13.57 18.97
C ARG A 39 11.38 -12.90 17.74
N LEU A 40 10.56 -12.27 16.92
CA LEU A 40 10.99 -11.60 15.67
C LEU A 40 12.02 -10.49 15.95
N LEU A 41 11.78 -9.64 16.95
CA LEU A 41 12.73 -8.59 17.33
C LEU A 41 14.08 -9.16 17.80
N ASN A 42 14.08 -10.27 18.55
CA ASN A 42 15.32 -10.90 19.00
C ASN A 42 16.04 -11.67 17.89
N GLU A 43 15.33 -12.30 16.95
CA GLU A 43 15.92 -12.91 15.75
C GLU A 43 16.62 -11.86 14.89
N GLY A 44 15.93 -10.74 14.61
CA GLY A 44 16.52 -9.61 13.89
C GLY A 44 17.70 -8.98 14.64
N LYS A 45 17.61 -8.87 15.98
CA LYS A 45 18.70 -8.37 16.84
C LYS A 45 19.96 -9.24 16.75
N GLN A 46 19.83 -10.56 16.78
CA GLN A 46 20.96 -11.48 16.67
C GLN A 46 21.72 -11.27 15.36
N ALA A 47 20.98 -11.23 14.24
CA ALA A 47 21.57 -11.02 12.92
C ALA A 47 22.21 -9.64 12.75
N ILE A 48 21.74 -8.60 13.46
CA ILE A 48 22.31 -7.24 13.40
C ILE A 48 23.52 -7.06 14.32
N ILE A 49 23.60 -7.78 15.43
CA ILE A 49 24.70 -7.64 16.41
C ILE A 49 25.96 -8.33 15.91
N GLU A 50 25.85 -9.37 15.08
CA GLU A 50 26.99 -10.06 14.49
C GLU A 50 27.86 -9.09 13.64
N PRO A 51 29.15 -8.85 14.01
CA PRO A 51 29.99 -7.89 13.28
C PRO A 51 30.26 -8.30 11.84
N THR A 52 30.12 -9.58 11.53
CA THR A 52 30.44 -10.21 10.24
C THR A 52 29.21 -10.44 9.37
N ALA A 53 28.02 -10.01 9.80
CA ALA A 53 26.80 -10.19 9.03
C ALA A 53 26.90 -9.53 7.64
N SER A 54 26.64 -10.31 6.60
CA SER A 54 26.62 -9.85 5.22
C SER A 54 25.49 -8.84 4.96
N PRO A 55 25.57 -8.03 3.88
CA PRO A 55 24.48 -7.14 3.48
C PRO A 55 23.14 -7.87 3.30
N LYS A 56 23.18 -9.12 2.82
CA LYS A 56 21.98 -9.97 2.65
C LYS A 56 21.35 -10.35 3.99
N GLU A 57 22.18 -10.76 4.95
CA GLU A 57 21.70 -11.11 6.31
C GLU A 57 21.17 -9.89 7.05
N THR A 58 21.79 -8.74 6.88
CA THR A 58 21.31 -7.47 7.44
C THR A 58 19.97 -7.06 6.83
N ALA A 59 19.76 -7.27 5.51
CA ALA A 59 18.49 -7.02 4.83
C ALA A 59 17.39 -7.96 5.34
N GLN A 60 17.69 -9.26 5.47
CA GLN A 60 16.75 -10.24 5.99
C GLN A 60 16.37 -9.97 7.46
N ALA A 61 17.34 -9.49 8.27
CA ALA A 61 17.06 -9.05 9.63
C ALA A 61 16.14 -7.83 9.68
N ALA A 62 16.30 -6.87 8.75
CA ALA A 62 15.42 -5.73 8.62
C ALA A 62 13.98 -6.17 8.32
N ASP A 63 13.79 -7.07 7.36
CA ASP A 63 12.47 -7.62 7.00
C ASP A 63 11.81 -8.34 8.19
N THR A 64 12.59 -9.08 8.98
CA THR A 64 12.11 -9.76 10.19
C THR A 64 11.66 -8.79 11.27
N ILE A 65 12.41 -7.68 11.46
CA ILE A 65 12.07 -6.62 12.42
C ILE A 65 10.83 -5.85 11.97
N ASP A 66 10.70 -5.59 10.67
CA ASP A 66 9.52 -4.93 10.10
C ASP A 66 8.27 -5.81 10.22
N LEU A 67 8.41 -7.12 10.09
CA LEU A 67 7.30 -8.06 10.34
C LEU A 67 6.84 -7.98 11.81
N ALA A 68 7.74 -7.82 12.76
CA ALA A 68 7.38 -7.63 14.17
C ALA A 68 6.53 -6.36 14.37
N SER A 69 6.85 -5.26 13.68
CA SER A 69 6.10 -4.01 13.80
C SER A 69 4.65 -4.15 13.33
N LYS A 70 4.39 -4.97 12.31
CA LYS A 70 3.04 -5.24 11.76
C LYS A 70 2.13 -5.99 12.74
N LEU A 71 2.68 -6.66 13.73
CA LEU A 71 1.92 -7.38 14.75
C LEU A 71 1.44 -6.50 15.91
N GLY A 72 1.86 -5.22 15.95
CA GLY A 72 1.58 -4.28 17.02
C GLY A 72 2.59 -4.39 18.16
N LEU A 73 3.29 -3.29 18.46
CA LEU A 73 4.34 -3.22 19.47
C LEU A 73 3.80 -2.55 20.74
N ASP A 74 4.15 -3.10 21.92
CA ASP A 74 4.04 -2.34 23.16
C ASP A 74 5.22 -1.36 23.32
N ASP A 75 5.19 -0.50 24.33
CA ASP A 75 6.18 0.59 24.51
C ASP A 75 7.62 0.05 24.61
N GLU A 76 7.84 -1.07 25.28
CA GLU A 76 9.15 -1.69 25.44
C GLU A 76 9.65 -2.28 24.11
N GLN A 77 8.76 -2.92 23.36
CA GLN A 77 9.02 -3.47 22.03
C GLN A 77 9.29 -2.35 21.02
N GLN A 78 8.58 -1.23 21.11
CA GLN A 78 8.83 -0.05 20.27
C GLN A 78 10.20 0.56 20.54
N ALA A 79 10.65 0.59 21.78
CA ALA A 79 11.99 1.08 22.10
C ALA A 79 13.07 0.20 21.47
N LEU A 80 12.94 -1.12 21.58
CA LEU A 80 13.85 -2.07 20.95
C LEU A 80 13.81 -1.99 19.43
N TYR A 81 12.62 -1.90 18.85
CA TYR A 81 12.42 -1.73 17.40
C TYR A 81 13.17 -0.50 16.87
N ARG A 82 12.99 0.66 17.50
CA ARG A 82 13.70 1.90 17.13
C ARG A 82 15.22 1.73 17.20
N GLN A 83 15.72 1.13 18.28
CA GLN A 83 17.16 0.88 18.46
C GLN A 83 17.74 -0.03 17.36
N LEU A 84 16.99 -1.07 16.96
CA LEU A 84 17.43 -1.99 15.89
C LEU A 84 17.41 -1.33 14.53
N HIS A 85 16.37 -0.55 14.22
CA HIS A 85 16.27 0.26 13.01
C HIS A 85 17.43 1.25 12.87
N GLU A 86 17.76 1.95 13.94
CA GLU A 86 18.90 2.88 13.95
C GLU A 86 20.22 2.19 13.67
N LYS A 87 20.45 1.01 14.26
CA LYS A 87 21.65 0.20 13.97
C LYS A 87 21.73 -0.29 12.52
N ILE A 88 20.59 -0.67 11.93
CA ILE A 88 20.52 -1.02 10.51
C ILE A 88 20.95 0.17 9.66
N HIS A 89 20.41 1.35 9.94
CA HIS A 89 20.79 2.58 9.23
C HIS A 89 22.27 2.95 9.38
N GLN A 90 22.83 2.83 10.58
CA GLN A 90 24.25 3.10 10.82
C GLN A 90 25.16 2.14 10.05
N ARG A 91 24.82 0.85 9.93
CA ARG A 91 25.58 -0.12 9.13
C ARG A 91 25.55 0.18 7.63
N HIS A 92 24.42 0.64 7.12
CA HIS A 92 24.32 1.06 5.72
C HIS A 92 25.12 2.35 5.44
N ALA A 93 25.29 3.22 6.43
CA ALA A 93 26.10 4.44 6.30
C ALA A 93 27.62 4.18 6.35
N GLY A 94 28.05 3.09 7.03
CA GLY A 94 29.48 2.74 7.21
C GLY A 94 30.13 2.00 6.05
N SER A 95 29.41 1.57 5.03
CA SER A 95 29.93 0.77 3.91
C SER A 95 30.31 1.58 2.66
N ASN A 96 30.51 2.90 2.78
CA ASN A 96 30.91 3.77 1.66
C ASN A 96 32.41 3.66 1.36
N GLY A 97 32.81 2.60 0.65
CA GLY A 97 34.04 2.46 -0.10
C GLY A 97 33.75 2.27 -1.59
N LYS A 98 33.75 3.37 -2.34
CA LYS A 98 33.88 3.47 -3.82
C LYS A 98 33.17 2.40 -4.67
N THR A 99 31.89 2.54 -4.85
CA THR A 99 31.16 2.15 -6.07
C THR A 99 30.18 3.27 -6.38
N ALA A 100 29.93 3.55 -7.68
CA ALA A 100 29.00 4.58 -8.16
C ALA A 100 27.66 4.50 -7.42
N PRO A 101 26.93 5.61 -7.19
CA PRO A 101 25.74 5.61 -6.38
C PRO A 101 24.68 4.72 -7.03
N VAL A 102 24.55 3.50 -6.54
CA VAL A 102 23.30 2.76 -6.66
C VAL A 102 22.32 3.59 -5.84
N GLN A 103 21.41 4.28 -6.52
CA GLN A 103 20.32 5.01 -5.90
C GLN A 103 19.68 4.09 -4.88
N SER A 104 19.67 4.50 -3.61
CA SER A 104 18.92 3.84 -2.56
C SER A 104 17.44 3.93 -2.95
N HIS A 105 16.93 2.91 -3.64
CA HIS A 105 15.50 2.83 -3.90
C HIS A 105 14.80 2.81 -2.54
N ASP A 106 13.98 3.82 -2.30
CA ASP A 106 13.10 3.88 -1.14
C ASP A 106 12.32 2.56 -1.08
N ARG A 107 12.56 1.73 -0.06
CA ARG A 107 11.94 0.41 0.10
C ARG A 107 10.42 0.49 0.23
N SER A 108 9.88 1.67 0.46
CA SER A 108 8.43 1.94 0.46
C SER A 108 7.85 2.01 -0.96
N MET A 109 8.70 2.06 -1.99
CA MET A 109 8.28 2.12 -3.39
C MET A 109 8.62 0.84 -4.15
N ALA A 110 7.79 0.50 -5.12
CA ALA A 110 8.03 -0.57 -6.08
C ALA A 110 8.53 0.02 -7.39
N VAL A 111 9.45 -0.67 -8.04
CA VAL A 111 9.90 -0.33 -9.41
C VAL A 111 8.94 -0.97 -10.39
N VAL A 112 8.30 -0.17 -11.24
CA VAL A 112 7.57 -0.64 -12.42
C VAL A 112 8.46 -0.38 -13.64
N PRO A 113 8.94 -1.44 -14.31
CA PRO A 113 9.89 -1.30 -15.42
C PRO A 113 9.23 -0.65 -16.64
N ALA A 114 10.05 0.02 -17.45
CA ALA A 114 9.61 0.52 -18.74
C ALA A 114 9.14 -0.62 -19.65
N GLY A 115 8.17 -0.33 -20.51
CA GLY A 115 7.67 -1.30 -21.48
C GLY A 115 6.20 -1.10 -21.81
N GLU A 116 5.75 -1.87 -22.79
CA GLU A 116 4.36 -1.88 -23.25
C GLU A 116 3.45 -2.70 -22.35
N PHE A 117 2.20 -2.31 -22.30
CA PHE A 117 1.09 -3.10 -21.76
C PHE A 117 -0.20 -2.79 -22.54
N THR A 118 -1.22 -3.61 -22.37
CA THR A 118 -2.55 -3.35 -22.91
C THR A 118 -3.35 -2.56 -21.87
N MET A 119 -3.74 -1.34 -22.22
CA MET A 119 -4.56 -0.44 -21.41
C MET A 119 -6.03 -0.54 -21.84
N GLY A 120 -6.95 -0.47 -20.89
CA GLY A 120 -8.38 -0.60 -21.12
C GLY A 120 -8.87 -2.05 -21.09
N SER A 121 -10.15 -2.25 -21.40
CA SER A 121 -10.81 -3.56 -21.41
C SER A 121 -11.95 -3.59 -22.42
N SER A 122 -12.06 -4.71 -23.16
CA SER A 122 -13.22 -5.00 -24.01
C SER A 122 -14.38 -5.63 -23.25
N MET A 123 -14.19 -5.94 -21.97
CA MET A 123 -15.17 -6.61 -21.10
C MET A 123 -15.77 -5.69 -20.04
N GLY A 124 -15.37 -4.41 -20.04
CA GLY A 124 -15.82 -3.42 -19.08
C GLY A 124 -16.73 -2.36 -19.67
N ASP A 125 -16.67 -1.16 -19.10
CA ASP A 125 -17.50 -0.04 -19.51
C ASP A 125 -17.04 0.61 -20.82
N ALA A 126 -17.90 1.42 -21.42
CA ALA A 126 -17.66 1.99 -22.74
C ALA A 126 -16.43 2.93 -22.80
N ASP A 127 -16.07 3.53 -21.68
CA ASP A 127 -14.92 4.42 -21.55
C ASP A 127 -13.58 3.70 -21.30
N GLU A 128 -13.63 2.36 -21.10
CA GLU A 128 -12.45 1.50 -21.11
C GLU A 128 -12.05 1.11 -22.55
N LEU A 129 -12.89 1.44 -23.56
CA LEU A 129 -12.69 1.09 -24.97
C LEU A 129 -12.04 2.23 -25.77
N PRO A 130 -11.23 1.85 -26.79
CA PRO A 130 -10.76 0.51 -27.10
C PRO A 130 -9.60 0.05 -26.21
N GLU A 131 -9.45 -1.24 -26.01
CA GLU A 131 -8.17 -1.77 -25.59
C GLU A 131 -7.07 -1.32 -26.54
N HIS A 132 -5.97 -0.79 -26.04
CA HIS A 132 -4.89 -0.30 -26.87
C HIS A 132 -3.52 -0.50 -26.23
N ARG A 133 -2.48 -0.59 -27.08
CA ARG A 133 -1.11 -0.76 -26.61
C ARG A 133 -0.53 0.58 -26.19
N VAL A 134 0.02 0.63 -24.98
CA VAL A 134 0.64 1.81 -24.38
C VAL A 134 2.03 1.46 -23.86
N TYR A 135 3.01 2.27 -24.22
CA TYR A 135 4.34 2.21 -23.62
C TYR A 135 4.43 3.21 -22.48
N VAL A 136 4.87 2.76 -21.32
CA VAL A 136 5.10 3.60 -20.14
C VAL A 136 6.57 3.49 -19.75
N ASN A 137 7.24 4.62 -19.53
CA ASN A 137 8.61 4.67 -19.01
C ASN A 137 8.69 4.00 -17.63
N ALA A 138 9.91 3.63 -17.20
CA ALA A 138 10.09 3.13 -15.83
C ALA A 138 9.73 4.22 -14.82
N PHE A 139 9.07 3.82 -13.73
CA PHE A 139 8.71 4.70 -12.62
C PHE A 139 8.73 3.93 -11.31
N LEU A 140 8.72 4.68 -10.23
CA LEU A 140 8.55 4.16 -8.88
C LEU A 140 7.13 4.48 -8.42
N MET A 141 6.48 3.53 -7.75
CA MET A 141 5.16 3.73 -7.16
C MET A 141 5.15 3.31 -5.70
N ASP A 142 4.49 4.06 -4.83
CA ASP A 142 4.30 3.68 -3.45
C ASP A 142 3.64 2.30 -3.35
N LYS A 143 4.24 1.40 -2.56
CA LYS A 143 3.69 0.06 -2.36
C LYS A 143 2.33 0.06 -1.69
N TYR A 144 2.03 1.12 -0.95
CA TYR A 144 0.81 1.27 -0.16
C TYR A 144 0.14 2.60 -0.48
N GLN A 145 -1.15 2.66 -0.27
CA GLN A 145 -1.91 3.91 -0.20
C GLN A 145 -1.32 4.81 0.88
N VAL A 146 -1.35 6.13 0.71
CA VAL A 146 -0.87 7.07 1.73
C VAL A 146 -1.69 6.91 3.00
N THR A 147 -1.01 6.72 4.13
CA THR A 147 -1.68 6.44 5.40
C THR A 147 -2.03 7.71 6.16
N VAL A 148 -3.00 7.60 7.09
CA VAL A 148 -3.36 8.68 8.03
C VAL A 148 -2.12 9.20 8.77
N GLY A 149 -1.24 8.31 9.25
CA GLY A 149 -0.03 8.72 9.96
C GLY A 149 0.99 9.44 9.08
N GLN A 150 1.06 9.11 7.79
CA GLN A 150 1.89 9.85 6.85
C GLN A 150 1.30 11.23 6.54
N TYR A 151 -0.02 11.29 6.35
CA TYR A 151 -0.72 12.54 6.07
C TYR A 151 -0.71 13.50 7.26
N ALA A 152 -0.78 12.98 8.51
CA ALA A 152 -0.62 13.78 9.71
C ALA A 152 0.71 14.57 9.72
N ARG A 153 1.82 13.91 9.36
CA ARG A 153 3.13 14.58 9.27
C ARG A 153 3.17 15.69 8.20
N PHE A 154 2.45 15.51 7.11
CA PHE A 154 2.31 16.55 6.09
C PHE A 154 1.57 17.76 6.63
N LEU A 155 0.40 17.57 7.26
CA LEU A 155 -0.38 18.66 7.86
C LEU A 155 0.44 19.43 8.89
N ASP A 156 1.12 18.72 9.79
CA ASP A 156 1.96 19.32 10.83
C ASP A 156 3.09 20.17 10.22
N SER A 157 3.74 19.69 9.17
CA SER A 157 4.88 20.38 8.55
C SER A 157 4.49 21.55 7.67
N ALA A 158 3.32 21.51 7.06
CA ALA A 158 2.84 22.51 6.11
C ALA A 158 1.87 23.51 6.74
N SER A 159 1.51 23.33 8.02
CA SER A 159 0.53 24.15 8.75
C SER A 159 -0.80 24.30 7.98
N LEU A 160 -1.28 23.22 7.41
CA LEU A 160 -2.49 23.15 6.62
C LEU A 160 -3.70 22.74 7.48
N ASP A 161 -4.88 23.18 7.05
CA ASP A 161 -6.13 22.72 7.63
C ASP A 161 -6.33 21.21 7.36
N ALA A 162 -6.85 20.54 8.36
CA ALA A 162 -7.11 19.11 8.24
C ALA A 162 -8.37 18.83 7.40
N PRO A 163 -8.41 17.70 6.66
CA PRO A 163 -9.60 17.33 5.91
C PRO A 163 -10.80 17.04 6.84
N PRO A 164 -12.04 17.02 6.30
CA PRO A 164 -13.22 16.62 7.07
C PRO A 164 -13.03 15.32 7.83
N ASP A 165 -13.68 15.18 8.99
CA ASP A 165 -13.62 13.99 9.85
C ASP A 165 -12.21 13.62 10.37
N TRP A 166 -11.25 14.53 10.30
CA TRP A 166 -9.87 14.30 10.71
C TRP A 166 -9.74 13.76 12.14
N THR A 167 -10.51 14.29 13.09
CA THR A 167 -10.49 13.84 14.48
C THR A 167 -10.93 12.36 14.64
N ILE A 168 -11.75 11.87 13.71
CA ILE A 168 -12.19 10.47 13.67
C ILE A 168 -11.13 9.61 12.99
N MET A 169 -10.53 10.12 11.90
CA MET A 169 -9.50 9.42 11.16
C MET A 169 -8.16 9.37 11.90
N ASN A 170 -7.73 10.47 12.49
CA ASN A 170 -6.41 10.58 13.15
C ASN A 170 -6.40 10.04 14.59
N ARG A 171 -6.94 8.83 14.78
CA ARG A 171 -6.85 8.10 16.05
C ARG A 171 -5.62 7.20 16.03
N SER A 172 -5.05 6.92 17.20
CA SER A 172 -3.84 6.09 17.34
C SER A 172 -3.97 4.72 16.68
N GLN A 173 -5.15 4.11 16.73
CA GLN A 173 -5.44 2.81 16.09
C GLN A 173 -5.62 2.88 14.57
N HIS A 174 -5.74 4.07 13.97
CA HIS A 174 -6.01 4.27 12.55
C HIS A 174 -4.79 4.72 11.73
N GLN A 175 -3.64 4.90 12.37
CA GLN A 175 -2.45 5.47 11.73
C GLN A 175 -1.97 4.73 10.48
N MET A 176 -2.25 3.41 10.41
CA MET A 176 -1.91 2.56 9.27
C MET A 176 -3.05 2.40 8.26
N ARG A 177 -4.23 3.00 8.49
CA ARG A 177 -5.30 3.03 7.49
C ARG A 177 -4.95 4.05 6.40
N PRO A 178 -5.45 3.87 5.15
CA PRO A 178 -5.30 4.91 4.14
C PRO A 178 -5.98 6.20 4.58
N ILE A 179 -5.41 7.32 4.18
CA ILE A 179 -6.12 8.60 4.25
C ILE A 179 -7.32 8.56 3.30
N ALA A 180 -8.43 9.13 3.71
CA ALA A 180 -9.62 9.32 2.90
C ALA A 180 -10.19 10.74 3.11
N ASN A 181 -11.30 11.07 2.44
CA ASN A 181 -11.90 12.42 2.50
C ASN A 181 -10.97 13.55 2.06
N VAL A 182 -10.01 13.27 1.19
CA VAL A 182 -9.10 14.25 0.58
C VAL A 182 -9.49 14.51 -0.86
N ASP A 183 -9.46 15.76 -1.27
CA ASP A 183 -9.68 16.14 -2.65
C ASP A 183 -8.39 15.99 -3.51
N TRP A 184 -8.52 16.21 -4.82
CA TRP A 184 -7.42 16.01 -5.74
C TRP A 184 -6.24 16.96 -5.47
N GLU A 185 -6.51 18.22 -5.15
CA GLU A 185 -5.47 19.21 -4.88
C GLU A 185 -4.68 18.86 -3.61
N GLU A 186 -5.35 18.38 -2.58
CA GLU A 186 -4.71 17.93 -1.34
C GLU A 186 -3.86 16.68 -1.56
N ALA A 187 -4.36 15.72 -2.35
CA ALA A 187 -3.62 14.52 -2.72
C ALA A 187 -2.35 14.88 -3.52
N ASN A 188 -2.48 15.78 -4.50
CA ASN A 188 -1.36 16.26 -5.29
C ASN A 188 -0.36 17.04 -4.43
N ALA A 189 -0.83 17.94 -3.57
CA ALA A 189 0.02 18.73 -2.67
C ALA A 189 0.84 17.82 -1.73
N TYR A 190 0.23 16.76 -1.17
CA TYR A 190 0.96 15.77 -0.40
C TYR A 190 2.07 15.10 -1.21
N CYS A 191 1.76 14.61 -2.42
CA CYS A 191 2.77 13.93 -3.24
C CYS A 191 3.94 14.88 -3.59
N VAL A 192 3.66 16.15 -3.92
CA VAL A 192 4.69 17.17 -4.17
C VAL A 192 5.54 17.42 -2.92
N TRP A 193 4.91 17.58 -1.75
CA TRP A 193 5.62 17.74 -0.46
C TRP A 193 6.56 16.55 -0.18
N ALA A 194 6.11 15.33 -0.51
CA ALA A 194 6.90 14.11 -0.34
C ALA A 194 8.02 13.94 -1.40
N GLY A 195 8.22 14.91 -2.31
CA GLY A 195 9.18 14.82 -3.42
C GLY A 195 8.76 13.80 -4.49
N LYS A 196 7.45 13.62 -4.67
CA LYS A 196 6.78 12.68 -5.56
C LYS A 196 5.72 13.41 -6.39
N ARG A 197 4.87 12.69 -7.08
CA ARG A 197 3.71 13.17 -7.82
C ARG A 197 2.57 12.14 -7.76
N LEU A 198 1.37 12.52 -8.13
CA LEU A 198 0.35 11.53 -8.44
C LEU A 198 0.79 10.68 -9.65
N PRO A 199 0.44 9.40 -9.73
CA PRO A 199 0.64 8.59 -10.93
C PRO A 199 -0.26 9.11 -12.07
N THR A 200 0.14 8.89 -13.32
CA THR A 200 -0.81 8.97 -14.43
C THR A 200 -1.74 7.76 -14.39
N GLU A 201 -2.89 7.86 -15.06
CA GLU A 201 -3.83 6.75 -15.18
C GLU A 201 -3.18 5.51 -15.79
N ALA A 202 -2.37 5.68 -16.83
CA ALA A 202 -1.63 4.60 -17.48
C ALA A 202 -0.56 3.97 -16.57
N GLU A 203 0.14 4.77 -15.78
CA GLU A 203 1.08 4.27 -14.77
C GLU A 203 0.35 3.44 -13.71
N TRP A 204 -0.78 3.95 -13.22
CA TRP A 204 -1.59 3.27 -12.22
C TRP A 204 -2.09 1.92 -12.75
N GLU A 205 -2.68 1.89 -13.95
CA GLU A 205 -3.22 0.66 -14.53
C GLU A 205 -2.11 -0.37 -14.79
N LYS A 206 -0.97 0.05 -15.36
CA LYS A 206 0.19 -0.83 -15.53
C LYS A 206 0.68 -1.40 -14.20
N ALA A 207 0.75 -0.58 -13.16
CA ALA A 207 1.16 -0.99 -11.83
C ALA A 207 0.19 -2.00 -11.20
N ALA A 208 -1.11 -1.89 -11.49
CA ALA A 208 -2.13 -2.80 -11.01
C ALA A 208 -2.12 -4.14 -11.76
N ARG A 209 -2.21 -4.12 -13.08
CA ARG A 209 -2.45 -5.33 -13.90
C ARG A 209 -1.22 -5.95 -14.53
N GLY A 210 -0.06 -5.29 -14.51
CA GLY A 210 1.13 -5.79 -15.20
C GLY A 210 1.02 -5.72 -16.72
N THR A 211 1.55 -6.73 -17.41
CA THR A 211 1.63 -6.78 -18.88
C THR A 211 0.86 -7.95 -19.49
N ASP A 212 0.23 -8.79 -18.69
CA ASP A 212 -0.47 -10.01 -19.12
C ASP A 212 -1.98 -9.85 -19.28
N GLY A 213 -2.52 -8.61 -19.06
CA GLY A 213 -3.92 -8.28 -19.29
C GLY A 213 -4.89 -8.84 -18.23
N ARG A 214 -4.40 -9.19 -17.04
CA ARG A 214 -5.22 -9.71 -15.94
C ARG A 214 -6.32 -8.74 -15.52
N THR A 215 -7.44 -9.29 -15.04
CA THR A 215 -8.61 -8.52 -14.62
C THR A 215 -8.36 -7.77 -13.32
N TYR A 216 -7.77 -8.45 -12.33
CA TYR A 216 -7.47 -7.89 -11.01
C TYR A 216 -5.96 -7.92 -10.73
N PRO A 217 -5.46 -7.18 -9.75
CA PRO A 217 -4.02 -7.17 -9.45
C PRO A 217 -3.43 -8.56 -9.16
N TRP A 218 -4.19 -9.47 -8.56
CA TRP A 218 -3.76 -10.84 -8.22
C TRP A 218 -3.94 -11.85 -9.37
N GLY A 219 -4.72 -11.52 -10.41
CA GLY A 219 -5.02 -12.45 -11.52
C GLY A 219 -6.45 -12.30 -12.03
N ASN A 220 -7.04 -13.43 -12.45
CA ASN A 220 -8.40 -13.45 -13.00
C ASN A 220 -9.42 -14.09 -12.06
N GLU A 221 -8.98 -14.58 -10.88
CA GLU A 221 -9.88 -15.15 -9.89
C GLU A 221 -10.80 -14.06 -9.33
N HIS A 222 -12.06 -14.45 -9.13
CA HIS A 222 -13.07 -13.56 -8.56
C HIS A 222 -12.61 -13.04 -7.19
N PRO A 223 -12.82 -11.75 -6.89
CA PRO A 223 -12.44 -11.17 -5.61
C PRO A 223 -12.99 -11.95 -4.41
N THR A 224 -12.16 -12.09 -3.38
CA THR A 224 -12.54 -12.69 -2.10
C THR A 224 -11.97 -11.85 -0.96
N LYS A 225 -12.39 -12.14 0.28
CA LYS A 225 -11.86 -11.51 1.49
C LYS A 225 -10.35 -11.66 1.71
N PHE A 226 -9.68 -12.52 0.94
CA PHE A 226 -8.23 -12.72 1.01
C PHE A 226 -7.45 -11.78 0.08
N TYR A 227 -8.13 -11.24 -0.95
CA TYR A 227 -7.50 -10.40 -1.97
C TYR A 227 -7.67 -8.90 -1.73
N ALA A 228 -8.81 -8.46 -1.19
CA ALA A 228 -9.11 -7.04 -1.10
C ALA A 228 -10.06 -6.68 0.04
N ASN A 229 -10.02 -5.42 0.50
CA ASN A 229 -11.06 -4.83 1.32
C ASN A 229 -12.17 -4.30 0.41
N VAL A 230 -13.22 -5.08 0.29
CA VAL A 230 -14.41 -4.76 -0.49
C VAL A 230 -15.64 -5.06 0.35
N SER A 231 -16.58 -4.14 0.39
CA SER A 231 -17.82 -4.30 1.14
C SER A 231 -18.79 -5.17 0.38
N ASN A 232 -18.59 -6.46 0.50
CA ASN A 232 -19.72 -7.35 0.36
C ASN A 232 -20.18 -7.71 1.79
N GLU A 233 -21.44 -7.53 2.12
CA GLU A 233 -22.04 -7.86 3.44
C GLU A 233 -21.71 -9.28 3.89
N HIS A 234 -21.33 -10.15 2.96
CA HIS A 234 -20.99 -11.54 3.21
C HIS A 234 -19.49 -11.81 3.43
N TRP A 235 -18.57 -10.88 3.11
CA TRP A 235 -17.14 -11.17 3.08
C TRP A 235 -16.35 -10.68 4.28
N ASN A 236 -16.64 -9.47 4.70
CA ASN A 236 -15.94 -8.85 5.80
C ASN A 236 -16.93 -8.02 6.60
N ASN A 237 -16.99 -8.19 7.88
CA ASN A 237 -17.54 -7.19 8.79
C ASN A 237 -16.69 -5.90 8.79
N HIS A 238 -15.99 -5.60 7.70
CA HIS A 238 -15.13 -4.44 7.54
C HIS A 238 -15.87 -3.31 6.84
N GLY A 239 -17.02 -2.89 7.30
CA GLY A 239 -17.65 -1.65 6.86
C GLY A 239 -16.77 -0.42 7.14
N ALA A 240 -15.45 -0.56 7.00
CA ALA A 240 -14.46 0.45 7.31
C ALA A 240 -13.13 0.14 6.62
N LEU A 241 -12.29 1.17 6.45
CA LEU A 241 -10.93 1.05 5.94
C LEU A 241 -10.09 0.07 6.78
N THR A 242 -9.33 -0.78 6.13
CA THR A 242 -8.33 -1.67 6.76
C THR A 242 -6.95 -1.01 6.75
N PRO A 243 -6.03 -1.40 7.65
CA PRO A 243 -4.62 -1.02 7.52
C PRO A 243 -4.07 -1.41 6.16
N VAL A 244 -3.27 -0.52 5.55
CA VAL A 244 -2.65 -0.79 4.25
C VAL A 244 -1.77 -2.03 4.30
N GLY A 245 -1.72 -2.81 3.21
CA GLY A 245 -0.93 -4.03 3.14
C GLY A 245 -1.51 -5.22 3.90
N THR A 246 -2.80 -5.20 4.23
CA THR A 246 -3.48 -6.30 4.94
C THR A 246 -3.59 -7.54 4.05
N PHE A 247 -3.73 -7.38 2.74
CA PHE A 247 -4.06 -8.46 1.80
C PHE A 247 -2.82 -8.91 1.02
N GLU A 248 -2.10 -9.87 1.58
CA GLU A 248 -0.86 -10.41 0.98
C GLU A 248 -1.10 -11.05 -0.40
N GLU A 249 -2.21 -11.76 -0.55
CA GLU A 249 -2.60 -12.43 -1.80
C GLU A 249 -3.16 -11.45 -2.85
N GLY A 250 -3.48 -10.21 -2.46
CA GLY A 250 -4.07 -9.18 -3.32
C GLY A 250 -3.05 -8.32 -4.05
N LYS A 251 -1.76 -8.62 -3.95
CA LYS A 251 -0.69 -7.82 -4.56
C LYS A 251 -0.70 -7.85 -6.07
N SER A 252 -0.31 -6.74 -6.66
CA SER A 252 -0.01 -6.66 -8.08
C SER A 252 1.27 -7.44 -8.46
N PRO A 253 1.54 -7.67 -9.76
CA PRO A 253 2.77 -8.32 -10.23
C PRO A 253 4.06 -7.65 -9.76
N TYR A 254 3.99 -6.36 -9.41
CA TYR A 254 5.13 -5.58 -8.92
C TYR A 254 5.21 -5.52 -7.39
N GLY A 255 4.38 -6.30 -6.68
CA GLY A 255 4.36 -6.34 -5.22
C GLY A 255 3.76 -5.09 -4.58
N ILE A 256 2.83 -4.43 -5.27
CA ILE A 256 2.09 -3.26 -4.80
C ILE A 256 0.78 -3.74 -4.19
N TYR A 257 0.46 -3.29 -2.98
CA TYR A 257 -0.71 -3.69 -2.22
C TYR A 257 -1.90 -2.76 -2.48
N ASP A 258 -3.09 -3.26 -2.22
CA ASP A 258 -4.34 -2.49 -2.19
C ASP A 258 -4.61 -1.73 -3.51
N MET A 259 -4.14 -2.30 -4.66
CA MET A 259 -4.45 -1.79 -6.00
C MET A 259 -5.90 -2.11 -6.42
N ALA A 260 -6.63 -2.80 -5.57
CA ALA A 260 -8.06 -3.06 -5.69
C ALA A 260 -8.69 -3.01 -4.29
N GLY A 261 -9.69 -2.16 -4.12
CA GLY A 261 -10.40 -1.98 -2.85
C GLY A 261 -9.70 -1.06 -1.85
N ASN A 262 -10.22 -1.02 -0.65
CA ASN A 262 -9.87 -0.12 0.44
C ASN A 262 -10.27 1.34 0.14
N VAL A 263 -9.51 2.09 -0.66
CA VAL A 263 -9.93 3.40 -1.17
C VAL A 263 -9.73 3.50 -2.68
N TRP A 264 -10.62 4.20 -3.38
CA TRP A 264 -10.38 4.76 -4.70
C TRP A 264 -9.17 5.69 -4.65
N GLU A 265 -8.39 5.74 -5.71
CA GLU A 265 -7.14 6.49 -5.74
C GLU A 265 -7.15 7.57 -6.82
N TRP A 266 -6.95 8.82 -6.40
CA TRP A 266 -6.73 9.92 -7.32
C TRP A 266 -5.49 9.67 -8.18
N VAL A 267 -5.64 9.90 -9.50
CA VAL A 267 -4.52 9.98 -10.43
C VAL A 267 -4.39 11.39 -11.00
N SER A 268 -3.33 11.69 -11.75
CA SER A 268 -3.08 13.05 -12.28
C SER A 268 -4.05 13.47 -13.38
N ASP A 269 -4.60 12.52 -14.10
CA ASP A 269 -5.28 12.70 -15.37
C ASP A 269 -6.65 13.35 -15.23
N TRP A 270 -6.96 14.27 -16.16
CA TRP A 270 -8.32 14.67 -16.42
C TRP A 270 -9.07 13.53 -17.10
N TYR A 271 -10.35 13.43 -16.85
CA TYR A 271 -11.21 12.43 -17.48
C TYR A 271 -11.79 12.95 -18.79
N ASP A 272 -11.76 12.07 -19.78
CA ASP A 272 -12.56 12.16 -21.01
C ASP A 272 -12.97 10.74 -21.39
N GLN A 273 -14.26 10.54 -21.64
CA GLN A 273 -14.85 9.24 -21.97
C GLN A 273 -14.25 8.64 -23.24
N ASP A 274 -13.88 9.48 -24.21
CA ASP A 274 -13.39 9.08 -25.52
C ASP A 274 -11.86 9.13 -25.63
N TYR A 275 -11.14 9.45 -24.53
CA TYR A 275 -9.70 9.65 -24.56
C TYR A 275 -8.94 8.45 -25.11
N TYR A 276 -9.34 7.22 -24.79
CA TYR A 276 -8.66 6.01 -25.26
C TYR A 276 -8.68 5.84 -26.78
N LYS A 277 -9.65 6.44 -27.49
CA LYS A 277 -9.71 6.45 -28.96
C LYS A 277 -8.59 7.26 -29.61
N THR A 278 -8.02 8.21 -28.88
CA THR A 278 -7.01 9.16 -29.37
C THR A 278 -5.76 9.23 -28.47
N SER A 279 -5.68 8.35 -27.47
CA SER A 279 -4.59 8.30 -26.53
C SER A 279 -3.23 8.11 -27.23
N PRO A 280 -2.19 8.89 -26.85
CA PRO A 280 -0.85 8.65 -27.34
C PRO A 280 -0.38 7.24 -26.93
N SER A 281 0.35 6.58 -27.84
CA SER A 281 0.91 5.25 -27.55
C SER A 281 2.09 5.29 -26.57
N GLN A 282 2.61 6.47 -26.21
CA GLN A 282 3.73 6.64 -25.28
C GLN A 282 3.41 7.59 -24.14
N ASN A 283 3.51 7.10 -22.91
CA ASN A 283 3.33 7.85 -21.68
C ASN A 283 2.08 8.74 -21.68
N PRO A 284 0.87 8.22 -21.98
CA PRO A 284 -0.33 9.04 -21.95
C PRO A 284 -0.54 9.63 -20.56
N ALA A 285 -0.97 10.87 -20.50
CA ALA A 285 -1.18 11.66 -19.28
C ALA A 285 -2.57 12.29 -19.20
N GLY A 286 -3.51 11.71 -19.95
CA GLY A 286 -4.87 12.25 -20.04
C GLY A 286 -4.99 13.50 -20.91
N PRO A 287 -6.20 14.02 -21.05
CA PRO A 287 -6.45 15.30 -21.70
C PRO A 287 -5.77 16.46 -20.96
N HIS A 288 -5.47 17.55 -21.69
CA HIS A 288 -4.85 18.74 -21.07
C HIS A 288 -5.76 19.46 -20.07
N SER A 289 -7.07 19.30 -20.20
CA SER A 289 -8.07 19.90 -19.30
C SER A 289 -9.35 19.05 -19.30
N GLY A 290 -10.16 19.21 -18.26
CA GLY A 290 -11.44 18.53 -18.11
C GLY A 290 -12.23 19.10 -16.94
N ALA A 291 -13.43 18.58 -16.72
CA ALA A 291 -14.25 18.91 -15.56
C ALA A 291 -14.00 17.96 -14.38
N HIS A 292 -13.63 16.71 -14.69
CA HIS A 292 -13.46 15.64 -13.71
C HIS A 292 -12.04 15.07 -13.75
N LYS A 293 -11.57 14.59 -12.61
CA LYS A 293 -10.35 13.82 -12.47
C LYS A 293 -10.67 12.33 -12.39
N VAL A 294 -9.77 11.50 -12.89
CA VAL A 294 -9.90 10.04 -12.81
C VAL A 294 -9.55 9.55 -11.42
N ILE A 295 -10.30 8.58 -10.93
CA ILE A 295 -9.97 7.74 -9.76
C ILE A 295 -9.99 6.28 -10.16
N ARG A 296 -9.20 5.46 -9.48
CA ARG A 296 -8.94 4.06 -9.86
C ARG A 296 -9.00 3.12 -8.65
N GLY A 297 -9.29 1.83 -8.92
CA GLY A 297 -9.06 0.71 -8.01
C GLY A 297 -10.23 0.28 -7.16
N GLY A 298 -11.31 1.02 -7.11
CA GLY A 298 -12.42 0.68 -6.22
C GLY A 298 -12.14 1.01 -4.75
N SER A 299 -13.15 0.88 -3.93
CA SER A 299 -13.06 1.13 -2.49
C SER A 299 -13.66 -0.01 -1.67
N TRP A 300 -13.63 0.14 -0.35
CA TRP A 300 -14.30 -0.74 0.58
C TRP A 300 -15.82 -0.89 0.31
N GLY A 301 -16.45 0.06 -0.37
CA GLY A 301 -17.87 0.04 -0.72
C GLY A 301 -18.18 -0.45 -2.14
N SER A 302 -17.17 -0.79 -2.94
CA SER A 302 -17.36 -1.20 -4.33
C SER A 302 -17.85 -2.65 -4.43
N ASN A 303 -18.51 -2.95 -5.55
CA ASN A 303 -18.78 -4.32 -5.98
C ASN A 303 -17.53 -4.93 -6.70
N PRO A 304 -17.52 -6.22 -7.05
CA PRO A 304 -16.42 -6.85 -7.75
C PRO A 304 -16.03 -6.19 -9.08
N ASP A 305 -16.98 -5.67 -9.83
CA ASP A 305 -16.72 -5.03 -11.13
C ASP A 305 -15.90 -3.76 -10.95
N GLY A 306 -16.18 -2.97 -9.91
CA GLY A 306 -15.43 -1.76 -9.56
C GLY A 306 -14.02 -2.02 -9.04
N LEU A 307 -13.60 -3.30 -8.88
CA LEU A 307 -12.23 -3.67 -8.48
C LEU A 307 -11.35 -4.05 -9.67
N ARG A 308 -11.88 -4.11 -10.88
CA ARG A 308 -11.11 -4.45 -12.08
C ARG A 308 -9.99 -3.42 -12.30
N SER A 309 -8.82 -3.88 -12.70
CA SER A 309 -7.68 -2.99 -12.93
C SER A 309 -7.92 -1.97 -14.06
N ALA A 310 -8.83 -2.27 -14.98
CA ALA A 310 -9.20 -1.39 -16.08
C ALA A 310 -10.35 -0.41 -15.73
N GLU A 311 -11.08 -0.67 -14.64
CA GLU A 311 -12.22 0.17 -14.20
C GLU A 311 -11.82 1.63 -14.02
N ARG A 312 -12.65 2.52 -14.58
CA ARG A 312 -12.46 3.98 -14.55
C ARG A 312 -13.63 4.63 -13.84
N GLU A 313 -13.36 5.43 -12.82
CA GLU A 313 -14.36 6.26 -12.17
C GLU A 313 -13.90 7.72 -12.13
N THR A 314 -14.80 8.65 -11.96
CA THR A 314 -14.48 10.08 -12.08
C THR A 314 -15.20 10.93 -11.05
N HIS A 315 -14.50 11.97 -10.59
CA HIS A 315 -15.12 12.99 -9.74
C HIS A 315 -14.60 14.39 -10.02
N LEU A 316 -15.37 15.40 -9.63
CA LEU A 316 -14.88 16.78 -9.57
C LEU A 316 -13.60 16.83 -8.72
N PRO A 317 -12.60 17.66 -9.07
CA PRO A 317 -11.36 17.79 -8.29
C PRO A 317 -11.60 18.12 -6.80
N SER A 318 -12.69 18.80 -6.49
CA SER A 318 -13.08 19.17 -5.11
C SER A 318 -13.87 18.08 -4.37
N PHE A 319 -14.11 16.93 -5.01
CA PHE A 319 -14.86 15.84 -4.36
C PHE A 319 -14.05 15.24 -3.21
N ARG A 320 -14.76 14.94 -2.12
CA ARG A 320 -14.22 14.27 -0.94
C ARG A 320 -15.13 13.10 -0.58
N GLY A 321 -14.57 11.90 -0.54
CA GLY A 321 -15.31 10.68 -0.23
C GLY A 321 -14.64 9.85 0.85
N SER A 322 -15.43 9.24 1.73
CA SER A 322 -14.94 8.34 2.79
C SER A 322 -14.23 7.09 2.27
N GLY A 323 -14.30 6.84 0.98
CA GLY A 323 -13.62 5.77 0.26
C GLY A 323 -12.68 6.29 -0.82
N THR A 324 -12.23 7.55 -0.77
CA THR A 324 -11.35 8.15 -1.80
C THR A 324 -10.08 8.70 -1.15
N GLY A 325 -8.96 8.15 -1.54
CA GLY A 325 -7.60 8.50 -1.11
C GLY A 325 -6.64 8.54 -2.30
N PHE A 326 -5.38 8.15 -2.10
CA PHE A 326 -4.38 8.18 -3.16
C PHE A 326 -3.09 7.44 -2.76
N ARG A 327 -2.22 7.23 -3.74
CA ARG A 327 -0.78 6.91 -3.58
C ARG A 327 0.05 7.77 -4.50
N CYS A 328 1.35 7.85 -4.26
CA CYS A 328 2.23 8.65 -5.09
C CYS A 328 3.13 7.78 -5.98
N ALA A 329 3.57 8.38 -7.08
CA ALA A 329 4.59 7.86 -7.98
C ALA A 329 5.80 8.80 -8.03
N LYS A 330 6.91 8.30 -8.56
CA LYS A 330 8.13 9.09 -8.74
C LYS A 330 8.84 8.66 -10.02
N THR A 331 9.34 9.61 -10.75
CA THR A 331 10.26 9.34 -11.86
C THR A 331 11.62 8.91 -11.27
N PRO A 332 12.26 7.86 -11.80
CA PRO A 332 13.53 7.33 -11.30
C PRO A 332 14.66 8.35 -11.28
#